data_2adbfcd3fb9e1cfb5a6f1d0c3aa03f61
#
_entry.id   2adbfcd3fb9e1cfb5a6f1d0c3aa03f61
#
_cell.length_a   1.000
_cell.length_b   1.000
_cell.length_c   1.000
_cell.angle_alpha   90.00
_cell.angle_beta   90.00
_cell.angle_gamma   90.00
#
_symmetry.space_group_name_H-M   'P 1'
#
loop_
_entity.id
_entity.type
_entity.pdbx_description
1 polymer ?
#
loop_
_entity_poly.entity_id
_entity_poly.type
_entity_poly.pdbx_seq_one_letter_code
_entity_poly.pdbx_strand_id
1 'polypeptide(L)'
;ARDGTGAGHSMADQVVTEIKEAGGRAVANYDSVADAEGAANIVKTAIEEFGKIDGVVSNAGILRDGTFHKMTDQAWDSVLQVHLYGGYNVIRAAWPHFREQGYGRIVVATSTSGLFGNFGQANYSAAKLGLVGLINTLAQEGAKYNIKANALAPIAATRMTEDILPPEVFAKLTPEYVAPVMAYLCTEEVPDTASV
;
A
#
# COMPACT_ATOMS: atom_id res chain seq x y z
N ALA A 1 -9.56 8.99 -9.30
CA ALA A 1 -10.84 8.82 -8.59
C ALA A 1 -10.81 7.58 -7.68
N ARG A 2 -11.77 7.48 -6.73
CA ARG A 2 -11.93 6.36 -5.77
C ARG A 2 -12.07 5.01 -6.47
N ASP A 3 -12.65 4.99 -7.63
CA ASP A 3 -12.92 3.81 -8.46
C ASP A 3 -11.77 3.46 -9.43
N GLY A 4 -10.66 4.15 -9.35
CA GLY A 4 -9.51 3.96 -10.24
C GLY A 4 -9.62 4.66 -11.59
N THR A 5 -10.70 5.42 -11.83
CA THR A 5 -10.82 6.22 -13.07
C THR A 5 -10.15 7.58 -12.92
N GLY A 6 -9.78 8.22 -14.04
CA GLY A 6 -9.21 9.57 -14.07
C GLY A 6 -7.81 9.63 -13.45
N ALA A 7 -6.96 8.64 -13.70
CA ALA A 7 -5.54 8.72 -13.38
C ALA A 7 -4.93 9.93 -14.08
N GLY A 8 -4.45 10.89 -13.29
CA GLY A 8 -3.80 12.10 -13.78
C GLY A 8 -2.43 12.24 -13.11
N HIS A 9 -1.45 12.69 -13.89
CA HIS A 9 -0.10 12.96 -13.40
C HIS A 9 -0.10 14.02 -12.27
N SER A 10 -1.04 14.96 -12.31
CA SER A 10 -1.10 16.14 -11.45
C SER A 10 -1.08 15.87 -9.93
N MET A 11 -1.69 14.78 -9.47
CA MET A 11 -1.70 14.49 -8.02
C MET A 11 -0.35 13.97 -7.51
N ALA A 12 0.32 13.11 -8.28
CA ALA A 12 1.65 12.64 -7.94
C ALA A 12 2.66 13.80 -8.00
N ASP A 13 2.56 14.66 -9.02
CA ASP A 13 3.40 15.85 -9.19
C ASP A 13 3.20 16.84 -8.05
N GLN A 14 1.95 17.03 -7.59
CA GLN A 14 1.66 17.88 -6.44
C GLN A 14 2.36 17.36 -5.17
N VAL A 15 2.27 16.07 -4.87
CA VAL A 15 2.93 15.47 -3.70
C VAL A 15 4.45 15.59 -3.82
N VAL A 16 5.02 15.39 -5.03
CA VAL A 16 6.45 15.61 -5.28
C VAL A 16 6.85 17.05 -4.98
N THR A 17 6.03 18.02 -5.39
CA THR A 17 6.28 19.44 -5.13
C THR A 17 6.26 19.74 -3.63
N GLU A 18 5.23 19.29 -2.92
CA GLU A 18 5.10 19.47 -1.48
C GLU A 18 6.28 18.87 -0.70
N ILE A 19 6.75 17.68 -1.08
CA ILE A 19 7.92 17.05 -0.45
C ILE A 19 9.20 17.86 -0.70
N LYS A 20 9.39 18.35 -1.93
CA LYS A 20 10.56 19.16 -2.30
C LYS A 20 10.56 20.53 -1.59
N GLU A 21 9.41 21.18 -1.48
CA GLU A 21 9.24 22.44 -0.74
C GLU A 21 9.52 22.26 0.76
N ALA A 22 9.21 21.08 1.31
CA ALA A 22 9.57 20.70 2.68
C ALA A 22 11.07 20.30 2.85
N GLY A 23 11.88 20.39 1.79
CA GLY A 23 13.31 20.05 1.81
C GLY A 23 13.63 18.57 1.60
N GLY A 24 12.62 17.75 1.28
CA GLY A 24 12.78 16.34 0.99
C GLY A 24 13.13 16.07 -0.49
N ARG A 25 13.34 14.79 -0.81
CA ARG A 25 13.58 14.32 -2.17
C ARG A 25 12.43 13.41 -2.61
N ALA A 26 11.87 13.66 -3.78
CA ALA A 26 10.80 12.84 -4.35
C ALA A 26 10.86 12.85 -5.87
N VAL A 27 10.39 11.76 -6.46
CA VAL A 27 10.16 11.61 -7.90
C VAL A 27 8.80 10.94 -8.11
N ALA A 28 8.07 11.37 -9.12
CA ALA A 28 6.82 10.72 -9.53
C ALA A 28 7.10 9.56 -10.48
N ASN A 29 6.33 8.48 -10.33
CA ASN A 29 6.19 7.42 -11.32
C ASN A 29 4.69 7.18 -11.55
N TYR A 30 4.31 6.95 -12.79
CA TYR A 30 2.89 6.88 -13.20
C TYR A 30 2.46 5.49 -13.65
N ASP A 31 3.35 4.50 -13.50
CA ASP A 31 3.07 3.11 -13.86
C ASP A 31 2.03 2.49 -12.91
N SER A 32 1.33 1.48 -13.42
CA SER A 32 0.33 0.75 -12.65
C SER A 32 0.98 -0.36 -11.82
N VAL A 33 0.65 -0.41 -10.53
CA VAL A 33 1.05 -1.53 -9.65
C VAL A 33 0.38 -2.86 -10.06
N ALA A 34 -0.78 -2.80 -10.73
CA ALA A 34 -1.51 -3.99 -11.17
C ALA A 34 -0.79 -4.74 -12.30
N ASP A 35 0.14 -4.07 -12.99
CA ASP A 35 0.99 -4.65 -14.02
C ASP A 35 2.38 -4.95 -13.48
N ALA A 36 2.89 -6.15 -13.78
CA ALA A 36 4.20 -6.57 -13.25
C ALA A 36 5.37 -5.75 -13.81
N GLU A 37 5.30 -5.33 -15.07
CA GLU A 37 6.30 -4.47 -15.69
C GLU A 37 6.24 -3.06 -15.10
N GLY A 38 5.03 -2.51 -14.94
CA GLY A 38 4.82 -1.23 -14.27
C GLY A 38 5.35 -1.23 -12.83
N ALA A 39 5.10 -2.28 -12.07
CA ALA A 39 5.64 -2.42 -10.72
C ALA A 39 7.18 -2.50 -10.70
N ALA A 40 7.79 -3.19 -11.66
CA ALA A 40 9.24 -3.23 -11.80
C ALA A 40 9.82 -1.84 -12.14
N ASN A 41 9.16 -1.08 -13.02
CA ASN A 41 9.54 0.29 -13.36
C ASN A 41 9.45 1.25 -12.16
N ILE A 42 8.44 1.07 -11.28
CA ILE A 42 8.34 1.85 -10.03
C ILE A 42 9.58 1.64 -9.16
N VAL A 43 9.98 0.39 -8.94
CA VAL A 43 11.17 0.05 -8.15
C VAL A 43 12.46 0.55 -8.84
N LYS A 44 12.56 0.35 -10.15
CA LYS A 44 13.69 0.85 -10.95
C LYS A 44 13.83 2.37 -10.85
N THR A 45 12.74 3.13 -10.94
CA THR A 45 12.74 4.58 -10.77
C THR A 45 13.32 4.98 -9.42
N ALA A 46 12.93 4.30 -8.33
CA ALA A 46 13.47 4.59 -7.01
C ALA A 46 15.00 4.34 -6.93
N ILE A 47 15.47 3.25 -7.52
CA ILE A 47 16.91 2.90 -7.52
C ILE A 47 17.71 3.88 -8.39
N GLU A 48 17.20 4.25 -9.56
CA GLU A 48 17.89 5.20 -10.47
C GLU A 48 17.99 6.60 -9.86
N GLU A 49 16.96 7.06 -9.15
CA GLU A 49 16.91 8.40 -8.57
C GLU A 49 17.60 8.52 -7.20
N PHE A 50 17.58 7.45 -6.38
CA PHE A 50 18.07 7.49 -5.01
C PHE A 50 19.28 6.58 -4.74
N GLY A 51 19.65 5.74 -5.72
CA GLY A 51 20.80 4.82 -5.62
C GLY A 51 20.49 3.49 -4.94
N LYS A 52 19.38 3.39 -4.20
CA LYS A 52 18.94 2.19 -3.47
C LYS A 52 17.43 2.23 -3.18
N ILE A 53 16.92 1.13 -2.68
CA ILE A 53 15.57 1.05 -2.11
C ILE A 53 15.65 0.42 -0.73
N ASP A 54 15.15 1.10 0.31
CA ASP A 54 15.18 0.64 1.70
C ASP A 54 13.81 0.14 2.18
N GLY A 55 12.75 0.64 1.57
CA GLY A 55 11.40 0.29 1.98
C GLY A 55 10.37 0.32 0.84
N VAL A 56 9.33 -0.47 1.01
CA VAL A 56 8.13 -0.47 0.17
C VAL A 56 6.90 -0.24 1.05
N VAL A 57 6.13 0.79 0.74
CA VAL A 57 4.80 1.02 1.31
C VAL A 57 3.76 0.75 0.24
N SER A 58 3.06 -0.38 0.35
CA SER A 58 1.99 -0.75 -0.57
C SER A 58 0.65 -0.21 -0.08
N ASN A 59 0.26 0.95 -0.59
CA ASN A 59 -0.98 1.66 -0.20
C ASN A 59 -1.93 1.91 -1.39
N ALA A 60 -1.53 1.58 -2.60
CA ALA A 60 -2.40 1.72 -3.78
C ALA A 60 -3.70 0.94 -3.62
N GLY A 61 -4.82 1.53 -4.01
CA GLY A 61 -6.11 0.88 -3.85
C GLY A 61 -7.26 1.56 -4.55
N ILE A 62 -8.29 0.77 -4.85
CA ILE A 62 -9.57 1.19 -5.42
C ILE A 62 -10.71 0.51 -4.69
N LEU A 63 -11.92 1.04 -4.82
CA LEU A 63 -13.14 0.41 -4.31
C LEU A 63 -14.10 0.12 -5.45
N ARG A 64 -14.67 -1.09 -5.42
CA ARG A 64 -15.73 -1.58 -6.32
C ARG A 64 -16.73 -2.37 -5.47
N ASP A 65 -17.33 -1.66 -4.52
CA ASP A 65 -18.23 -2.26 -3.53
C ASP A 65 -19.53 -2.70 -4.17
N GLY A 66 -20.09 -3.80 -3.68
CA GLY A 66 -21.36 -4.36 -4.11
C GLY A 66 -21.68 -5.61 -3.31
N THR A 67 -22.97 -5.88 -3.10
CA THR A 67 -23.40 -7.13 -2.46
C THR A 67 -22.91 -8.32 -3.27
N PHE A 68 -22.50 -9.40 -2.61
CA PHE A 68 -21.82 -10.53 -3.24
C PHE A 68 -22.58 -11.10 -4.46
N HIS A 69 -23.90 -11.25 -4.37
CA HIS A 69 -24.73 -11.78 -5.47
C HIS A 69 -24.87 -10.80 -6.66
N LYS A 70 -24.47 -9.53 -6.51
CA LYS A 70 -24.47 -8.52 -7.58
C LYS A 70 -23.08 -8.12 -8.01
N MET A 71 -22.05 -8.63 -7.33
CA MET A 71 -20.67 -8.33 -7.66
C MET A 71 -20.30 -8.95 -8.99
N THR A 72 -19.81 -8.12 -9.93
CA THR A 72 -19.34 -8.62 -11.22
C THR A 72 -17.91 -9.14 -11.11
N ASP A 73 -17.55 -10.08 -12.00
CA ASP A 73 -16.16 -10.58 -12.09
C ASP A 73 -15.17 -9.43 -12.32
N GLN A 74 -15.55 -8.45 -13.14
CA GLN A 74 -14.72 -7.26 -13.37
C GLN A 74 -14.50 -6.44 -12.08
N ALA A 75 -15.51 -6.28 -11.23
CA ALA A 75 -15.38 -5.58 -9.96
C ALA A 75 -14.51 -6.37 -8.98
N TRP A 76 -14.64 -7.67 -8.97
CA TRP A 76 -13.78 -8.59 -8.20
C TRP A 76 -12.33 -8.50 -8.67
N ASP A 77 -12.06 -8.79 -9.92
CA ASP A 77 -10.72 -8.87 -10.48
C ASP A 77 -9.97 -7.54 -10.38
N SER A 78 -10.60 -6.41 -10.70
CA SER A 78 -9.94 -5.11 -10.63
C SER A 78 -9.47 -4.75 -9.21
N VAL A 79 -10.24 -5.11 -8.19
CA VAL A 79 -9.84 -4.87 -6.79
C VAL A 79 -8.68 -5.78 -6.39
N LEU A 80 -8.74 -7.07 -6.72
CA LEU A 80 -7.63 -7.98 -6.45
C LEU A 80 -6.35 -7.57 -7.21
N GLN A 81 -6.47 -7.18 -8.47
CA GLN A 81 -5.33 -6.74 -9.29
C GLN A 81 -4.59 -5.54 -8.69
N VAL A 82 -5.33 -4.54 -8.20
CA VAL A 82 -4.69 -3.36 -7.62
C VAL A 82 -4.15 -3.62 -6.22
N HIS A 83 -4.95 -4.24 -5.34
CA HIS A 83 -4.55 -4.40 -3.95
C HIS A 83 -3.60 -5.58 -3.73
N LEU A 84 -4.00 -6.79 -4.12
CA LEU A 84 -3.25 -8.01 -3.82
C LEU A 84 -2.09 -8.21 -4.80
N TYR A 85 -2.39 -8.25 -6.09
CA TYR A 85 -1.34 -8.37 -7.11
C TYR A 85 -0.43 -7.17 -7.14
N GLY A 86 -0.97 -5.94 -6.98
CA GLY A 86 -0.16 -4.72 -6.90
C GLY A 86 0.86 -4.76 -5.76
N GLY A 87 0.43 -5.15 -4.56
CA GLY A 87 1.33 -5.36 -3.43
C GLY A 87 2.39 -6.43 -3.72
N TYR A 88 1.96 -7.59 -4.22
CA TYR A 88 2.86 -8.67 -4.61
C TYR A 88 3.88 -8.23 -5.67
N ASN A 89 3.46 -7.58 -6.74
CA ASN A 89 4.31 -7.17 -7.85
C ASN A 89 5.43 -6.22 -7.39
N VAL A 90 5.07 -5.17 -6.65
CA VAL A 90 6.05 -4.17 -6.18
C VAL A 90 7.02 -4.79 -5.18
N ILE A 91 6.51 -5.57 -4.21
CA ILE A 91 7.36 -6.24 -3.22
C ILE A 91 8.30 -7.23 -3.90
N ARG A 92 7.79 -8.02 -4.85
CA ARG A 92 8.60 -8.98 -5.61
C ARG A 92 9.71 -8.30 -6.40
N ALA A 93 9.44 -7.15 -7.01
CA ALA A 93 10.45 -6.38 -7.73
C ALA A 93 11.55 -5.84 -6.79
N ALA A 94 11.19 -5.39 -5.59
CA ALA A 94 12.13 -4.87 -4.59
C ALA A 94 12.90 -5.99 -3.84
N TRP A 95 12.35 -7.19 -3.75
CA TRP A 95 12.88 -8.28 -2.92
C TRP A 95 14.32 -8.68 -3.20
N PRO A 96 14.81 -8.81 -4.46
CA PRO A 96 16.21 -9.10 -4.74
C PRO A 96 17.16 -8.05 -4.17
N HIS A 97 16.80 -6.76 -4.28
CA HIS A 97 17.59 -5.65 -3.78
C HIS A 97 17.67 -5.66 -2.25
N PHE A 98 16.56 -5.93 -1.56
CA PHE A 98 16.56 -6.09 -0.10
C PHE A 98 17.46 -7.25 0.36
N ARG A 99 17.44 -8.38 -0.35
CA ARG A 99 18.30 -9.52 -0.02
C ARG A 99 19.77 -9.23 -0.25
N GLU A 100 20.11 -8.54 -1.34
CA GLU A 100 21.49 -8.19 -1.68
C GLU A 100 22.09 -7.21 -0.67
N GLN A 101 21.34 -6.19 -0.28
CA GLN A 101 21.78 -5.18 0.69
C GLN A 101 21.69 -5.64 2.15
N GLY A 102 21.03 -6.76 2.45
CA GLY A 102 20.84 -7.24 3.83
C GLY A 102 19.94 -6.33 4.68
N TYR A 103 18.99 -5.65 4.04
CA TYR A 103 18.04 -4.74 4.68
C TYR A 103 16.80 -4.53 3.81
N GLY A 104 15.62 -4.51 4.42
CA GLY A 104 14.37 -4.15 3.75
C GLY A 104 13.24 -3.91 4.76
N ARG A 105 12.36 -2.99 4.44
CA ARG A 105 11.13 -2.72 5.21
C ARG A 105 9.93 -2.76 4.28
N ILE A 106 8.95 -3.57 4.61
CA ILE A 106 7.73 -3.73 3.84
C ILE A 106 6.56 -3.41 4.73
N VAL A 107 5.73 -2.46 4.31
CA VAL A 107 4.48 -2.12 4.98
C VAL A 107 3.34 -2.18 3.97
N VAL A 108 2.33 -2.98 4.24
CA VAL A 108 1.13 -3.04 3.42
C VAL A 108 -0.05 -2.42 4.15
N ALA A 109 -0.83 -1.63 3.45
CA ALA A 109 -2.11 -1.16 3.96
C ALA A 109 -3.15 -2.29 3.84
N THR A 110 -3.48 -2.93 4.98
CA THR A 110 -4.63 -3.82 5.11
C THR A 110 -5.88 -3.02 5.53
N SER A 111 -6.86 -3.63 6.13
CA SER A 111 -8.09 -2.98 6.57
C SER A 111 -8.81 -3.81 7.64
N THR A 112 -9.55 -3.14 8.52
CA THR A 112 -10.52 -3.80 9.39
C THR A 112 -11.54 -4.61 8.59
N SER A 113 -11.90 -4.18 7.37
CA SER A 113 -12.74 -4.97 6.46
C SER A 113 -12.08 -6.29 6.06
N GLY A 114 -10.76 -6.32 5.89
CA GLY A 114 -10.02 -7.57 5.62
C GLY A 114 -10.00 -8.49 6.84
N LEU A 115 -9.84 -7.94 8.04
CA LEU A 115 -9.70 -8.71 9.27
C LEU A 115 -11.04 -9.25 9.80
N PHE A 116 -12.12 -8.46 9.69
CA PHE A 116 -13.41 -8.74 10.31
C PHE A 116 -14.58 -8.81 9.32
N GLY A 117 -14.33 -8.51 8.05
CA GLY A 117 -15.36 -8.38 7.01
C GLY A 117 -16.07 -7.03 7.05
N ASN A 118 -16.68 -6.68 5.92
CA ASN A 118 -17.57 -5.54 5.80
C ASN A 118 -18.61 -5.81 4.69
N PHE A 119 -19.85 -5.40 4.94
CA PHE A 119 -20.95 -5.60 3.99
C PHE A 119 -20.63 -4.96 2.63
N GLY A 120 -20.80 -5.72 1.55
CA GLY A 120 -20.56 -5.24 0.20
C GLY A 120 -19.09 -5.20 -0.25
N GLN A 121 -18.15 -5.69 0.56
CA GLN A 121 -16.70 -5.62 0.29
C GLN A 121 -16.03 -6.99 0.20
N ALA A 122 -16.69 -7.99 -0.36
CA ALA A 122 -16.12 -9.34 -0.48
C ALA A 122 -14.77 -9.36 -1.23
N ASN A 123 -14.68 -8.64 -2.35
CA ASN A 123 -13.44 -8.47 -3.14
C ASN A 123 -12.33 -7.74 -2.35
N TYR A 124 -12.68 -6.62 -1.76
CA TYR A 124 -11.75 -5.79 -0.99
C TYR A 124 -11.25 -6.53 0.27
N SER A 125 -12.16 -7.16 1.01
CA SER A 125 -11.81 -7.93 2.21
C SER A 125 -10.88 -9.10 1.88
N ALA A 126 -11.17 -9.85 0.81
CA ALA A 126 -10.31 -10.94 0.35
C ALA A 126 -8.91 -10.45 -0.02
N ALA A 127 -8.81 -9.34 -0.78
CA ALA A 127 -7.53 -8.76 -1.17
C ALA A 127 -6.73 -8.27 0.03
N LYS A 128 -7.36 -7.58 0.98
CA LYS A 128 -6.70 -7.01 2.16
C LYS A 128 -6.25 -8.08 3.16
N LEU A 129 -7.02 -9.16 3.35
CA LEU A 129 -6.57 -10.28 4.16
C LEU A 129 -5.50 -11.11 3.43
N GLY A 130 -5.56 -11.22 2.11
CA GLY A 130 -4.52 -11.85 1.29
C GLY A 130 -3.15 -11.18 1.47
N LEU A 131 -3.11 -9.85 1.59
CA LEU A 131 -1.88 -9.12 1.91
C LEU A 131 -1.31 -9.50 3.29
N VAL A 132 -2.15 -9.71 4.29
CA VAL A 132 -1.69 -10.17 5.63
C VAL A 132 -1.04 -11.55 5.52
N GLY A 133 -1.66 -12.49 4.79
CA GLY A 133 -1.06 -13.80 4.52
C GLY A 133 0.30 -13.71 3.81
N LEU A 134 0.43 -12.82 2.82
CA LEU A 134 1.68 -12.55 2.13
C LEU A 134 2.74 -12.03 3.11
N ILE A 135 2.44 -11.03 3.91
CA ILE A 135 3.35 -10.43 4.89
C ILE A 135 3.85 -11.45 5.91
N ASN A 136 2.96 -12.31 6.44
CA ASN A 136 3.33 -13.35 7.39
C ASN A 136 4.37 -14.31 6.83
N THR A 137 4.29 -14.65 5.55
CA THR A 137 5.27 -15.50 4.87
C THR A 137 6.58 -14.76 4.62
N LEU A 138 6.50 -13.53 4.09
CA LEU A 138 7.68 -12.72 3.78
C LEU A 138 8.48 -12.34 5.03
N ALA A 139 7.85 -12.16 6.16
CA ALA A 139 8.52 -11.95 7.44
C ALA A 139 9.43 -13.13 7.82
N GLN A 140 8.98 -14.35 7.58
CA GLN A 140 9.78 -15.57 7.83
C GLN A 140 10.94 -15.73 6.82
N GLU A 141 10.65 -15.55 5.54
CA GLU A 141 11.65 -15.65 4.48
C GLU A 141 12.71 -14.55 4.55
N GLY A 142 12.31 -13.35 5.01
CA GLY A 142 13.15 -12.17 5.14
C GLY A 142 14.05 -12.15 6.38
N ALA A 143 13.76 -12.95 7.41
CA ALA A 143 14.40 -12.87 8.72
C ALA A 143 15.93 -12.89 8.67
N LYS A 144 16.51 -13.81 7.90
CA LYS A 144 17.98 -13.93 7.77
C LYS A 144 18.65 -12.81 6.97
N TYR A 145 17.85 -11.96 6.30
CA TYR A 145 18.34 -10.84 5.50
C TYR A 145 18.00 -9.48 6.13
N ASN A 146 17.55 -9.46 7.38
CA ASN A 146 17.05 -8.24 8.05
C ASN A 146 15.94 -7.54 7.25
N ILE A 147 15.10 -8.32 6.57
CA ILE A 147 13.90 -7.82 5.90
C ILE A 147 12.74 -8.01 6.86
N LYS A 148 12.05 -6.92 7.20
CA LYS A 148 10.86 -6.93 8.05
C LYS A 148 9.63 -6.57 7.23
N ALA A 149 8.54 -7.26 7.49
CA ALA A 149 7.29 -7.10 6.74
C ALA A 149 6.11 -7.00 7.72
N ASN A 150 5.38 -5.90 7.66
CA ASN A 150 4.27 -5.60 8.54
C ASN A 150 3.05 -5.11 7.74
N ALA A 151 1.87 -5.23 8.34
CA ALA A 151 0.64 -4.68 7.82
C ALA A 151 0.12 -3.56 8.73
N LEU A 152 -0.58 -2.59 8.17
CA LEU A 152 -1.27 -1.56 8.93
C LEU A 152 -2.72 -1.50 8.47
N ALA A 153 -3.66 -1.61 9.42
CA ALA A 153 -5.10 -1.45 9.18
C ALA A 153 -5.55 -0.04 9.59
N PRO A 154 -5.33 0.98 8.74
CA PRO A 154 -5.59 2.36 9.12
C PRO A 154 -7.08 2.69 9.11
N ILE A 155 -7.48 3.61 10.00
CA ILE A 155 -8.74 4.33 9.90
C ILE A 155 -8.37 5.81 9.78
N ALA A 156 -8.70 6.43 8.65
CA ALA A 156 -8.41 7.84 8.41
C ALA A 156 -9.52 8.50 7.59
N ALA A 157 -9.71 9.78 7.84
CA ALA A 157 -10.57 10.66 7.06
C ALA A 157 -9.91 10.95 5.71
N THR A 158 -10.39 10.30 4.67
CA THR A 158 -9.90 10.44 3.31
C THR A 158 -11.07 10.46 2.33
N ARG A 159 -10.81 10.76 1.07
CA ARG A 159 -11.83 10.64 0.00
C ARG A 159 -12.48 9.25 -0.09
N MET A 160 -11.85 8.21 0.46
CA MET A 160 -12.40 6.85 0.48
C MET A 160 -13.39 6.64 1.63
N THR A 161 -13.34 7.47 2.68
CA THR A 161 -14.12 7.30 3.91
C THR A 161 -15.12 8.44 4.15
N GLU A 162 -15.12 9.47 3.29
CA GLU A 162 -15.95 10.69 3.43
C GLU A 162 -17.44 10.37 3.54
N ASP A 163 -17.94 9.40 2.78
CA ASP A 163 -19.35 8.99 2.77
C ASP A 163 -19.69 7.93 3.84
N ILE A 164 -18.71 7.46 4.61
CA ILE A 164 -18.85 6.32 5.51
C ILE A 164 -18.81 6.74 6.97
N LEU A 165 -17.96 7.71 7.30
CA LEU A 165 -17.75 8.18 8.66
C LEU A 165 -18.70 9.33 9.02
N PRO A 166 -19.27 9.34 10.24
CA PRO A 166 -19.99 10.51 10.74
C PRO A 166 -19.08 11.76 10.69
N PRO A 167 -19.62 12.94 10.35
CA PRO A 167 -18.81 14.16 10.16
C PRO A 167 -17.92 14.53 11.37
N GLU A 168 -18.42 14.32 12.58
CA GLU A 168 -17.69 14.58 13.82
C GLU A 168 -16.52 13.60 14.07
N VAL A 169 -16.62 12.38 13.55
CA VAL A 169 -15.55 11.36 13.56
C VAL A 169 -14.56 11.63 12.46
N PHE A 170 -15.07 11.95 11.25
CA PHE A 170 -14.26 12.31 10.09
C PHE A 170 -13.30 13.45 10.41
N ALA A 171 -13.79 14.52 11.05
CA ALA A 171 -12.99 15.69 11.41
C ALA A 171 -11.82 15.38 12.39
N LYS A 172 -11.87 14.25 13.10
CA LYS A 172 -10.87 13.87 14.11
C LYS A 172 -9.88 12.81 13.66
N LEU A 173 -10.22 12.04 12.61
CA LEU A 173 -9.39 10.92 12.14
C LEU A 173 -8.57 11.33 10.92
N THR A 174 -7.72 12.33 11.07
CA THR A 174 -6.90 12.82 9.97
C THR A 174 -5.76 11.85 9.61
N PRO A 175 -5.28 11.82 8.35
CA PRO A 175 -4.18 10.97 7.91
C PRO A 175 -2.88 11.17 8.70
N GLU A 176 -2.69 12.33 9.30
CA GLU A 176 -1.54 12.70 10.11
C GLU A 176 -1.34 11.80 11.34
N TYR A 177 -2.40 11.12 11.81
CA TYR A 177 -2.27 10.11 12.87
C TYR A 177 -1.78 8.75 12.35
N VAL A 178 -1.95 8.48 11.07
CA VAL A 178 -1.53 7.21 10.44
C VAL A 178 -0.10 7.30 9.92
N ALA A 179 0.27 8.42 9.33
CA ALA A 179 1.56 8.61 8.67
C ALA A 179 2.78 8.32 9.59
N PRO A 180 2.82 8.75 10.87
CA PRO A 180 3.95 8.44 11.76
C PRO A 180 4.13 6.95 12.01
N VAL A 181 3.04 6.19 12.15
CA VAL A 181 3.10 4.73 12.34
C VAL A 181 3.64 4.06 11.08
N MET A 182 3.14 4.47 9.91
CA MET A 182 3.64 3.97 8.63
C MET A 182 5.13 4.26 8.45
N ALA A 183 5.57 5.48 8.78
CA ALA A 183 6.97 5.88 8.72
C ALA A 183 7.84 5.08 9.71
N TYR A 184 7.40 4.90 10.95
CA TYR A 184 8.11 4.12 11.96
C TYR A 184 8.32 2.67 11.52
N LEU A 185 7.31 2.03 10.94
CA LEU A 185 7.43 0.67 10.42
C LEU A 185 8.46 0.54 9.27
N CYS A 186 8.87 1.65 8.66
CA CYS A 186 9.92 1.71 7.64
C CYS A 186 11.32 2.01 8.20
N THR A 187 11.48 2.25 9.50
CA THR A 187 12.78 2.59 10.12
C THR A 187 13.59 1.35 10.50
N GLU A 188 14.86 1.56 10.83
CA GLU A 188 15.74 0.53 11.39
C GLU A 188 15.32 0.12 12.82
N GLU A 189 14.69 1.03 13.55
CA GLU A 189 14.32 0.89 14.95
C GLU A 189 13.18 -0.09 15.18
N VAL A 190 12.34 -0.36 14.17
CA VAL A 190 11.22 -1.27 14.33
C VAL A 190 11.71 -2.67 14.72
N PRO A 191 11.33 -3.23 15.87
CA PRO A 191 11.73 -4.58 16.27
C PRO A 191 10.84 -5.64 15.62
N ASP A 192 9.59 -5.29 15.32
CA ASP A 192 8.53 -6.21 14.96
C ASP A 192 8.53 -6.59 13.48
N THR A 193 8.05 -7.79 13.21
CA THR A 193 7.72 -8.28 11.86
C THR A 193 6.51 -9.20 11.95
N ALA A 194 5.76 -9.37 10.89
CA ALA A 194 4.48 -10.07 10.84
C ALA A 194 3.39 -9.47 11.77
N SER A 195 3.49 -8.19 12.09
CA SER A 195 2.49 -7.47 12.88
C SER A 195 1.38 -6.89 12.01
N VAL A 196 0.17 -6.76 12.59
CA VAL A 196 -0.98 -6.10 11.99
C VAL A 196 -1.51 -5.04 12.93
#